data_e138e4dd3bc27c91acd83a0c7d0bc26d
#
_entry.id   e138e4dd3bc27c91acd83a0c7d0bc26d
#
_cell.length_a   1.000
_cell.length_b   1.000
_cell.length_c   1.000
_cell.angle_alpha   90.00
_cell.angle_beta   90.00
_cell.angle_gamma   90.00
#
_symmetry.space_group_name_H-M   'P 1'
#
loop_
_entity.id
_entity.type
_entity.pdbx_description
1 polymer ?
#
loop_
_entity_poly.entity_id
_entity_poly.type
_entity_poly.pdbx_seq_one_letter_code
_entity_poly.pdbx_strand_id
1 'polypeptide(L)'
;MKKLAVFVHFGCHKTATTSIQKFCFDNRLLLEQNDIAYAPSSDSSGRHVELNQCVLRRDVAMFTHPNILAVQNQLIANYQISVRELIETSKCRNFLFSDEGLDFIRTKTELDRLKLLFPAQCEIVPVITLREKNEWKMSWIESLKKVNNDLDLEKFTNPLSPYCLSENSWFFDINHLVLLLRENFKRVVLIKYQNNMVARFLSEFNIQVEREYELNKTFALEQEK
;
A
#
# COMPACT_ATOMS: atom_id res chain seq x y z
N MET A 1 11.42 12.00 25.17
CA MET A 1 11.09 10.72 24.51
C MET A 1 11.36 10.86 23.02
N LYS A 2 12.03 9.89 22.38
CA LYS A 2 12.25 9.89 20.93
C LYS A 2 10.89 9.72 20.22
N LYS A 3 10.64 10.55 19.19
CA LYS A 3 9.38 10.52 18.42
C LYS A 3 9.34 9.23 17.59
N LEU A 4 8.24 8.47 17.69
CA LEU A 4 8.00 7.28 16.88
C LEU A 4 7.31 7.69 15.57
N ALA A 5 7.72 7.11 14.46
CA ALA A 5 7.09 7.34 13.18
C ALA A 5 6.58 6.02 12.57
N VAL A 6 5.38 6.06 12.04
CA VAL A 6 4.75 4.95 11.32
C VAL A 6 4.58 5.37 9.86
N PHE A 7 5.39 4.80 8.99
CA PHE A 7 5.28 4.97 7.55
C PHE A 7 4.27 3.97 7.00
N VAL A 8 3.26 4.48 6.35
CA VAL A 8 2.23 3.65 5.71
C VAL A 8 2.34 3.84 4.21
N HIS A 9 2.84 2.82 3.52
CA HIS A 9 2.99 2.84 2.08
C HIS A 9 1.67 2.49 1.40
N PHE A 10 1.09 3.51 0.76
CA PHE A 10 -0.03 3.43 -0.16
C PHE A 10 0.53 3.10 -1.53
N GLY A 11 0.75 1.84 -1.78
CA GLY A 11 1.31 1.41 -3.05
C GLY A 11 0.28 1.47 -4.15
N CYS A 12 0.16 2.61 -4.84
CA CYS A 12 -0.74 2.66 -5.99
C CYS A 12 -0.50 1.45 -6.90
N HIS A 13 -1.59 0.83 -7.34
CA HIS A 13 -1.51 -0.32 -8.22
C HIS A 13 -0.60 -0.03 -9.42
N LYS A 14 0.20 -1.00 -9.83
CA LYS A 14 1.13 -0.90 -10.97
C LYS A 14 2.27 0.13 -10.81
N THR A 15 2.71 0.35 -9.57
CA THR A 15 3.88 1.18 -9.24
C THR A 15 5.00 0.39 -8.56
N ALA A 16 5.17 -0.89 -8.93
CA ALA A 16 6.16 -1.82 -8.38
C ALA A 16 5.98 -2.15 -6.88
N THR A 17 4.77 -2.02 -6.35
CA THR A 17 4.44 -2.28 -4.93
C THR A 17 4.87 -3.67 -4.49
N THR A 18 4.60 -4.70 -5.31
CA THR A 18 4.99 -6.09 -5.03
C THR A 18 6.50 -6.23 -4.86
N SER A 19 7.31 -5.56 -5.70
CA SER A 19 8.78 -5.60 -5.59
C SER A 19 9.26 -4.90 -4.31
N ILE A 20 8.66 -3.75 -3.96
CA ILE A 20 8.96 -3.02 -2.73
C ILE A 20 8.63 -3.87 -1.50
N GLN A 21 7.43 -4.45 -1.46
CA GLN A 21 6.96 -5.29 -0.36
C GLN A 21 7.86 -6.52 -0.16
N LYS A 22 8.13 -7.23 -1.25
CA LYS A 22 8.99 -8.43 -1.22
C LYS A 22 10.40 -8.09 -0.78
N PHE A 23 10.98 -6.99 -1.32
CA PHE A 23 12.30 -6.54 -0.85
C PHE A 23 12.30 -6.25 0.64
N CYS A 24 11.35 -5.47 1.14
CA CYS A 24 11.27 -5.14 2.56
C CYS A 24 11.07 -6.38 3.44
N PHE A 25 10.27 -7.33 2.97
CA PHE A 25 10.03 -8.59 3.66
C PHE A 25 11.30 -9.46 3.74
N ASP A 26 12.05 -9.58 2.64
CA ASP A 26 13.26 -10.40 2.58
C ASP A 26 14.45 -9.76 3.29
N ASN A 27 14.48 -8.43 3.39
CA ASN A 27 15.63 -7.67 3.91
C ASN A 27 15.31 -6.95 5.22
N ARG A 28 14.51 -7.56 6.10
CA ARG A 28 14.13 -6.97 7.39
C ARG A 28 15.32 -6.57 8.24
N LEU A 29 16.37 -7.40 8.29
CA LEU A 29 17.59 -7.11 9.04
C LEU A 29 18.30 -5.84 8.53
N LEU A 30 18.35 -5.63 7.21
CA LEU A 30 18.89 -4.41 6.63
C LEU A 30 18.05 -3.18 7.05
N LEU A 31 16.74 -3.30 7.05
CA LEU A 31 15.85 -2.23 7.49
C LEU A 31 16.04 -1.93 8.98
N GLU A 32 16.12 -2.95 9.84
CA GLU A 32 16.36 -2.79 11.28
C GLU A 32 17.69 -2.13 11.57
N GLN A 33 18.77 -2.45 10.84
CA GLN A 33 20.07 -1.78 10.92
C GLN A 33 19.97 -0.28 10.58
N ASN A 34 18.95 0.13 9.82
CA ASN A 34 18.64 1.51 9.47
C ASN A 34 17.49 2.09 10.33
N ASP A 35 17.24 1.54 11.51
CA ASP A 35 16.22 2.02 12.46
C ASP A 35 14.76 1.93 11.91
N ILE A 36 14.47 0.94 11.05
CA ILE A 36 13.14 0.69 10.47
C ILE A 36 12.72 -0.75 10.72
N ALA A 37 11.63 -0.94 11.44
CA ALA A 37 10.97 -2.24 11.57
C ALA A 37 9.94 -2.41 10.46
N TYR A 38 10.14 -3.37 9.54
CA TYR A 38 9.08 -3.79 8.62
C TYR A 38 8.11 -4.69 9.35
N ALA A 39 6.85 -4.29 9.45
CA ALA A 39 5.86 -5.01 10.23
C ALA A 39 5.73 -6.48 9.79
N PRO A 40 5.42 -7.40 10.71
CA PRO A 40 5.08 -8.76 10.34
C PRO A 40 3.88 -8.78 9.38
N SER A 41 3.93 -9.64 8.39
CA SER A 41 2.86 -9.87 7.44
C SER A 41 2.48 -11.35 7.45
N SER A 42 1.20 -11.65 7.38
CA SER A 42 0.69 -13.01 7.18
C SER A 42 0.92 -13.49 5.73
N ASP A 43 1.14 -12.56 4.81
CA ASP A 43 1.40 -12.83 3.40
C ASP A 43 2.91 -12.94 3.13
N SER A 44 3.33 -14.04 2.50
CA SER A 44 4.74 -14.28 2.11
C SER A 44 5.30 -13.28 1.10
N SER A 45 4.45 -12.50 0.45
CA SER A 45 4.86 -11.36 -0.38
C SER A 45 5.27 -10.12 0.44
N GLY A 46 5.02 -10.12 1.75
CA GLY A 46 5.24 -8.99 2.64
C GLY A 46 4.12 -7.94 2.63
N ARG A 47 3.01 -8.22 1.99
CA ARG A 47 1.86 -7.34 1.94
C ARG A 47 1.08 -7.37 3.25
N HIS A 48 0.67 -6.20 3.76
CA HIS A 48 -0.14 -6.07 4.97
C HIS A 48 -1.63 -5.92 4.60
N VAL A 49 -2.22 -6.98 4.06
CA VAL A 49 -3.61 -7.00 3.58
C VAL A 49 -4.63 -6.65 4.66
N GLU A 50 -4.31 -6.91 5.92
CA GLU A 50 -5.14 -6.60 7.07
C GLU A 50 -5.41 -5.09 7.19
N LEU A 51 -4.49 -4.23 6.72
CA LEU A 51 -4.68 -2.77 6.73
C LEU A 51 -5.91 -2.38 5.91
N ASN A 52 -6.02 -2.84 4.67
CA ASN A 52 -7.16 -2.49 3.84
C ASN A 52 -8.48 -3.05 4.38
N GLN A 53 -8.45 -4.25 4.96
CA GLN A 53 -9.62 -4.88 5.57
C GLN A 53 -10.14 -4.09 6.78
N CYS A 54 -9.23 -3.50 7.58
CA CYS A 54 -9.61 -2.65 8.70
C CYS A 54 -10.14 -1.28 8.27
N VAL A 55 -9.68 -0.74 7.14
CA VAL A 55 -9.79 0.68 6.81
C VAL A 55 -10.87 0.95 5.77
N LEU A 56 -10.93 0.16 4.69
CA LEU A 56 -11.75 0.48 3.53
C LEU A 56 -13.25 0.48 3.81
N ARG A 57 -13.95 1.32 3.07
CA ARG A 57 -15.42 1.34 3.03
C ARG A 57 -15.96 0.10 2.30
N ARG A 58 -17.24 -0.14 2.47
CA ARG A 58 -17.91 -1.40 2.06
C ARG A 58 -18.19 -1.53 0.58
N ASP A 59 -18.34 -0.41 -0.09
CA ASP A 59 -18.68 -0.33 -1.51
C ASP A 59 -17.47 -0.53 -2.43
N VAL A 60 -16.26 -0.63 -1.87
CA VAL A 60 -15.09 -1.13 -2.60
C VAL A 60 -15.16 -2.65 -2.65
N ALA A 61 -16.00 -3.16 -3.53
CA ALA A 61 -16.46 -4.55 -3.55
C ALA A 61 -15.36 -5.61 -3.74
N MET A 62 -14.20 -5.24 -4.25
CA MET A 62 -13.10 -6.18 -4.54
C MET A 62 -12.42 -6.77 -3.32
N PHE A 63 -12.43 -6.05 -2.21
CA PHE A 63 -11.61 -6.37 -1.04
C PHE A 63 -12.47 -6.65 0.19
N THR A 64 -13.78 -6.51 0.08
CA THR A 64 -14.69 -6.80 1.18
C THR A 64 -15.26 -8.20 1.02
N HIS A 65 -14.72 -9.13 1.79
CA HIS A 65 -15.46 -10.38 2.03
C HIS A 65 -16.84 -10.03 2.59
N PRO A 66 -17.96 -10.62 2.12
CA PRO A 66 -19.32 -10.27 2.57
C PRO A 66 -19.52 -10.29 4.08
N ASN A 67 -18.72 -11.07 4.81
CA ASN A 67 -18.77 -11.19 6.25
C ASN A 67 -17.83 -10.23 7.01
N ILE A 68 -17.02 -9.41 6.32
CA ILE A 68 -16.04 -8.52 6.98
C ILE A 68 -16.70 -7.50 7.91
N LEU A 69 -17.93 -7.12 7.63
CA LEU A 69 -18.63 -6.12 8.43
C LEU A 69 -18.92 -6.53 9.86
N ALA A 70 -19.27 -7.79 10.08
CA ALA A 70 -19.51 -8.30 11.42
C ALA A 70 -18.21 -8.43 12.22
N VAL A 71 -17.07 -8.55 11.51
CA VAL A 71 -15.76 -8.79 12.13
C VAL A 71 -14.80 -7.58 12.06
N GLN A 72 -15.15 -6.50 11.34
CA GLN A 72 -14.23 -5.37 11.14
C GLN A 72 -13.75 -4.74 12.46
N ASN A 73 -14.64 -4.56 13.42
CA ASN A 73 -14.24 -4.04 14.74
C ASN A 73 -13.28 -4.99 15.47
N GLN A 74 -13.51 -6.31 15.36
CA GLN A 74 -12.61 -7.31 15.91
C GLN A 74 -11.26 -7.32 15.20
N LEU A 75 -11.26 -7.18 13.87
CA LEU A 75 -10.02 -7.06 13.09
C LEU A 75 -9.21 -5.83 13.52
N ILE A 76 -9.88 -4.69 13.66
CA ILE A 76 -9.24 -3.45 14.14
C ILE A 76 -8.62 -3.68 15.53
N ALA A 77 -9.37 -4.26 16.47
CA ALA A 77 -8.88 -4.51 17.83
C ALA A 77 -7.66 -5.45 17.84
N ASN A 78 -7.73 -6.55 17.10
CA ASN A 78 -6.63 -7.50 16.97
C ASN A 78 -5.40 -6.85 16.33
N TYR A 79 -5.61 -6.06 15.28
CA TYR A 79 -4.51 -5.37 14.58
C TYR A 79 -3.83 -4.34 15.49
N GLN A 80 -4.62 -3.59 16.28
CA GLN A 80 -4.08 -2.66 17.28
C GLN A 80 -3.19 -3.35 18.32
N ILE A 81 -3.55 -4.57 18.76
CA ILE A 81 -2.73 -5.35 19.69
C ILE A 81 -1.40 -5.69 19.02
N SER A 82 -1.42 -6.27 17.82
CA SER A 82 -0.20 -6.64 17.07
C SER A 82 0.71 -5.45 16.79
N VAL A 83 0.13 -4.27 16.46
CA VAL A 83 0.90 -3.04 16.25
C VAL A 83 1.55 -2.56 17.55
N ARG A 84 0.85 -2.61 18.68
CA ARG A 84 1.42 -2.24 20.00
C ARG A 84 2.56 -3.15 20.38
N GLU A 85 2.37 -4.46 20.27
CA GLU A 85 3.41 -5.46 20.54
C GLU A 85 4.67 -5.22 19.70
N LEU A 86 4.49 -4.95 18.40
CA LEU A 86 5.60 -4.60 17.51
C LEU A 86 6.35 -3.35 18.00
N ILE A 87 5.62 -2.30 18.36
CA ILE A 87 6.22 -1.03 18.80
C ILE A 87 6.93 -1.18 20.15
N GLU A 88 6.39 -1.96 21.08
CA GLU A 88 6.93 -2.18 22.41
C GLU A 88 8.16 -3.10 22.41
N THR A 89 8.18 -4.10 21.52
CA THR A 89 9.27 -5.09 21.46
C THR A 89 10.42 -4.69 20.52
N SER A 90 10.16 -3.82 19.55
CA SER A 90 11.16 -3.38 18.59
C SER A 90 12.14 -2.36 19.19
N LYS A 91 13.41 -2.45 18.76
CA LYS A 91 14.44 -1.42 19.04
C LYS A 91 14.36 -0.23 18.07
N CYS A 92 13.64 -0.37 16.97
CA CYS A 92 13.49 0.66 15.95
C CYS A 92 12.51 1.75 16.39
N ARG A 93 12.68 2.94 15.83
CA ARG A 93 11.77 4.10 16.03
C ARG A 93 10.85 4.33 14.86
N ASN A 94 11.17 3.77 13.73
CA ASN A 94 10.42 3.87 12.50
C ASN A 94 9.81 2.51 12.17
N PHE A 95 8.53 2.50 11.82
CA PHE A 95 7.77 1.31 11.50
C PHE A 95 7.21 1.45 10.09
N LEU A 96 7.40 0.45 9.26
CA LEU A 96 6.96 0.47 7.86
C LEU A 96 5.90 -0.60 7.63
N PHE A 97 4.76 -0.15 7.11
CA PHE A 97 3.65 -0.97 6.66
C PHE A 97 3.39 -0.70 5.19
N SER A 98 2.99 -1.69 4.42
CA SER A 98 2.73 -1.52 2.99
C SER A 98 1.54 -2.35 2.52
N ASP A 99 0.55 -1.69 1.93
CA ASP A 99 -0.54 -2.36 1.21
C ASP A 99 -1.01 -1.52 0.01
N GLU A 100 -1.07 -2.15 -1.17
CA GLU A 100 -1.57 -1.48 -2.37
C GLU A 100 -3.07 -1.18 -2.31
N GLY A 101 -3.86 -1.96 -1.56
CA GLY A 101 -5.28 -1.73 -1.38
C GLY A 101 -5.63 -0.40 -0.69
N LEU A 102 -4.68 0.25 -0.04
CA LEU A 102 -4.90 1.56 0.57
C LEU A 102 -5.08 2.68 -0.47
N ASP A 103 -4.70 2.47 -1.72
CA ASP A 103 -4.94 3.45 -2.79
C ASP A 103 -6.43 3.59 -3.17
N PHE A 104 -7.30 2.73 -2.64
CA PHE A 104 -8.76 2.85 -2.75
C PHE A 104 -9.40 3.81 -1.73
N ILE A 105 -8.65 4.32 -0.76
CA ILE A 105 -9.16 5.30 0.22
C ILE A 105 -9.58 6.58 -0.50
N ARG A 106 -10.81 7.07 -0.21
CA ARG A 106 -11.35 8.32 -0.76
C ARG A 106 -12.12 9.15 0.25
N THR A 107 -12.17 8.71 1.52
CA THR A 107 -12.95 9.40 2.55
C THR A 107 -12.15 9.65 3.82
N LYS A 108 -12.49 10.73 4.52
CA LYS A 108 -11.93 11.02 5.85
C LYS A 108 -12.21 9.90 6.85
N THR A 109 -13.37 9.28 6.78
CA THR A 109 -13.75 8.17 7.68
C THR A 109 -12.78 6.98 7.55
N GLU A 110 -12.33 6.67 6.34
CA GLU A 110 -11.32 5.63 6.10
C GLU A 110 -9.97 6.03 6.71
N LEU A 111 -9.56 7.29 6.56
CA LEU A 111 -8.34 7.78 7.21
C LEU A 111 -8.43 7.82 8.74
N ASP A 112 -9.60 8.13 9.30
CA ASP A 112 -9.80 8.08 10.74
C ASP A 112 -9.69 6.64 11.25
N ARG A 113 -10.20 5.63 10.53
CA ARG A 113 -9.97 4.21 10.84
C ARG A 113 -8.48 3.86 10.75
N LEU A 114 -7.78 4.31 9.72
CA LEU A 114 -6.33 4.10 9.59
C LEU A 114 -5.58 4.67 10.81
N LYS A 115 -5.93 5.88 11.24
CA LYS A 115 -5.31 6.50 12.43
C LYS A 115 -5.56 5.70 13.70
N LEU A 116 -6.73 5.08 13.84
CA LEU A 116 -7.08 4.26 15.00
C LEU A 116 -6.21 2.99 15.13
N LEU A 117 -5.61 2.50 14.04
CA LEU A 117 -4.76 1.30 14.08
C LEU A 117 -3.44 1.52 14.82
N PHE A 118 -3.01 2.77 14.97
CA PHE A 118 -1.70 3.11 15.52
C PHE A 118 -1.83 3.92 16.83
N PRO A 119 -0.90 3.74 17.78
CA PRO A 119 -0.90 4.53 19.01
C PRO A 119 -0.82 6.04 18.74
N ALA A 120 -1.56 6.84 19.51
CA ALA A 120 -1.69 8.29 19.32
C ALA A 120 -0.36 9.07 19.41
N GLN A 121 0.66 8.51 20.09
CA GLN A 121 1.99 9.10 20.17
C GLN A 121 2.84 8.92 18.92
N CYS A 122 2.42 8.07 17.98
CA CYS A 122 3.12 7.85 16.72
C CYS A 122 2.76 8.93 15.70
N GLU A 123 3.75 9.45 14.99
CA GLU A 123 3.50 10.23 13.80
C GLU A 123 3.23 9.29 12.62
N ILE A 124 2.03 9.33 12.07
CA ILE A 124 1.69 8.56 10.87
C ILE A 124 2.11 9.36 9.64
N VAL A 125 2.89 8.74 8.78
CA VAL A 125 3.44 9.32 7.56
C VAL A 125 3.01 8.48 6.36
N PRO A 126 1.96 8.88 5.62
CA PRO A 126 1.64 8.25 4.35
C PRO A 126 2.80 8.39 3.36
N VAL A 127 3.15 7.28 2.71
CA VAL A 127 4.10 7.23 1.60
C VAL A 127 3.33 6.74 0.38
N ILE A 128 3.23 7.56 -0.66
CA ILE A 128 2.45 7.20 -1.84
C ILE A 128 3.33 7.22 -3.08
N THR A 129 3.29 6.13 -3.85
CA THR A 129 3.96 6.03 -5.14
C THR A 129 3.02 6.47 -6.25
N LEU A 130 3.43 7.46 -7.05
CA LEU A 130 2.61 8.08 -8.08
C LEU A 130 3.14 7.75 -9.46
N ARG A 131 2.26 7.36 -10.35
CA ARG A 131 2.53 7.16 -11.78
C ARG A 131 1.73 8.16 -12.60
N GLU A 132 2.22 8.52 -13.80
CA GLU A 132 1.46 9.34 -14.74
C GLU A 132 0.11 8.67 -15.03
N LYS A 133 -0.99 9.47 -15.06
CA LYS A 133 -2.36 8.95 -15.06
C LYS A 133 -2.65 8.02 -16.24
N ASN A 134 -2.22 8.39 -17.46
CA ASN A 134 -2.50 7.60 -18.65
C ASN A 134 -1.69 6.30 -18.66
N GLU A 135 -0.41 6.36 -18.27
CA GLU A 135 0.42 5.19 -18.13
C GLU A 135 -0.09 4.25 -17.05
N TRP A 136 -0.55 4.81 -15.92
CA TRP A 136 -1.16 4.05 -14.84
C TRP A 136 -2.42 3.33 -15.31
N LYS A 137 -3.35 4.07 -15.96
CA LYS A 137 -4.60 3.54 -16.52
C LYS A 137 -4.33 2.40 -17.51
N MET A 138 -3.40 2.59 -18.45
CA MET A 138 -3.03 1.55 -19.42
C MET A 138 -2.49 0.30 -18.74
N SER A 139 -1.56 0.46 -17.81
CA SER A 139 -0.97 -0.67 -17.07
C SER A 139 -2.01 -1.41 -16.20
N TRP A 140 -3.00 -0.69 -15.66
CA TRP A 140 -4.11 -1.28 -14.92
C TRP A 140 -5.00 -2.12 -15.82
N ILE A 141 -5.41 -1.58 -16.98
CA ILE A 141 -6.22 -2.29 -17.98
C ILE A 141 -5.53 -3.57 -18.45
N GLU A 142 -4.23 -3.50 -18.76
CA GLU A 142 -3.45 -4.68 -19.16
C GLU A 142 -3.39 -5.75 -18.06
N SER A 143 -3.29 -5.33 -16.81
CA SER A 143 -3.32 -6.24 -15.66
C SER A 143 -4.66 -6.95 -15.53
N LEU A 144 -5.76 -6.21 -15.68
CA LEU A 144 -7.11 -6.78 -15.61
C LEU A 144 -7.35 -7.79 -16.72
N LYS A 145 -6.89 -7.52 -17.94
CA LYS A 145 -7.01 -8.47 -19.06
C LYS A 145 -6.28 -9.79 -18.81
N LYS A 146 -5.16 -9.76 -18.08
CA LYS A 146 -4.39 -10.97 -17.75
C LYS A 146 -5.07 -11.84 -16.68
N VAL A 147 -5.82 -11.24 -15.78
CA VAL A 147 -6.44 -11.93 -14.63
C VAL A 147 -7.82 -12.50 -14.98
N ASN A 148 -8.55 -11.88 -15.91
CA ASN A 148 -9.93 -12.23 -16.23
C ASN A 148 -10.08 -12.56 -17.71
N ASN A 149 -10.08 -13.84 -18.06
CA ASN A 149 -10.49 -14.29 -19.39
C ASN A 149 -12.00 -14.11 -19.64
N ASP A 150 -12.83 -14.08 -18.57
CA ASP A 150 -14.26 -13.77 -18.61
C ASP A 150 -14.51 -12.42 -17.92
N LEU A 151 -14.30 -11.35 -18.69
CA LEU A 151 -14.53 -10.00 -18.23
C LEU A 151 -16.04 -9.77 -17.97
N ASP A 152 -16.42 -9.73 -16.72
CA ASP A 152 -17.72 -9.24 -16.30
C ASP A 152 -17.82 -7.75 -16.65
N LEU A 153 -18.46 -7.46 -17.80
CA LEU A 153 -18.61 -6.12 -18.36
C LEU A 153 -19.23 -5.13 -17.34
N GLU A 154 -20.07 -5.62 -16.44
CA GLU A 154 -20.70 -4.79 -15.40
C GLU A 154 -19.64 -4.15 -14.48
N LYS A 155 -18.56 -4.84 -14.15
CA LYS A 155 -17.48 -4.27 -13.34
C LYS A 155 -16.78 -3.09 -14.01
N PHE A 156 -16.68 -3.08 -15.33
CA PHE A 156 -16.02 -2.02 -16.08
C PHE A 156 -16.90 -0.81 -16.35
N THR A 157 -18.23 -0.97 -16.26
CA THR A 157 -19.20 0.09 -16.50
C THR A 157 -19.81 0.65 -15.22
N ASN A 158 -19.75 -0.09 -14.11
CA ASN A 158 -20.27 0.34 -12.82
C ASN A 158 -19.41 1.49 -12.25
N PRO A 159 -19.96 2.71 -12.06
CA PRO A 159 -19.20 3.85 -11.54
C PRO A 159 -18.66 3.65 -10.12
N LEU A 160 -19.23 2.73 -9.34
CA LEU A 160 -18.77 2.41 -7.98
C LEU A 160 -17.64 1.38 -7.99
N SER A 161 -17.41 0.71 -9.11
CA SER A 161 -16.34 -0.25 -9.25
C SER A 161 -14.98 0.43 -9.42
N PRO A 162 -13.93 0.00 -8.71
CA PRO A 162 -12.56 0.45 -8.97
C PRO A 162 -12.04 -0.02 -10.34
N TYR A 163 -12.73 -0.98 -10.96
CA TYR A 163 -12.45 -1.42 -12.34
C TYR A 163 -13.11 -0.54 -13.39
N CYS A 164 -13.96 0.42 -12.99
CA CYS A 164 -14.61 1.32 -13.94
C CYS A 164 -13.58 2.06 -14.77
N LEU A 165 -13.61 1.82 -16.09
CA LEU A 165 -12.64 2.37 -17.04
C LEU A 165 -13.04 3.76 -17.59
N SER A 166 -14.12 4.35 -17.08
CA SER A 166 -14.51 5.70 -17.47
C SER A 166 -13.41 6.71 -17.12
N GLU A 167 -13.27 7.77 -17.90
CA GLU A 167 -12.29 8.84 -17.64
C GLU A 167 -12.51 9.52 -16.28
N ASN A 168 -13.74 9.52 -15.81
CA ASN A 168 -14.17 10.11 -14.55
C ASN A 168 -14.26 9.09 -13.41
N SER A 169 -13.66 7.90 -13.57
CA SER A 169 -13.61 6.93 -12.49
C SER A 169 -12.91 7.53 -11.27
N TRP A 170 -13.57 7.44 -10.11
CA TRP A 170 -13.02 7.90 -8.84
C TRP A 170 -11.66 7.24 -8.51
N PHE A 171 -11.43 6.03 -9.00
CA PHE A 171 -10.19 5.30 -8.79
C PHE A 171 -8.97 6.03 -9.39
N PHE A 172 -9.13 6.64 -10.57
CA PHE A 172 -8.06 7.38 -11.23
C PHE A 172 -7.93 8.85 -10.77
N ASP A 173 -8.75 9.28 -9.80
CA ASP A 173 -8.59 10.59 -9.18
C ASP A 173 -7.56 10.54 -8.04
N ILE A 174 -6.29 10.40 -8.42
CA ILE A 174 -5.18 10.36 -7.47
C ILE A 174 -4.98 11.72 -6.78
N ASN A 175 -5.37 12.81 -7.45
CA ASN A 175 -5.26 14.14 -6.86
C ASN A 175 -6.16 14.27 -5.64
N HIS A 176 -7.38 13.74 -5.70
CA HIS A 176 -8.27 13.69 -4.55
C HIS A 176 -7.61 12.93 -3.37
N LEU A 177 -7.02 11.75 -3.63
CA LEU A 177 -6.32 11.00 -2.58
C LEU A 177 -5.17 11.80 -1.98
N VAL A 178 -4.33 12.42 -2.80
CA VAL A 178 -3.18 13.23 -2.34
C VAL A 178 -3.65 14.41 -1.50
N LEU A 179 -4.69 15.13 -1.92
CA LEU A 179 -5.26 16.24 -1.15
C LEU A 179 -5.82 15.76 0.18
N LEU A 180 -6.61 14.68 0.17
CA LEU A 180 -7.18 14.08 1.37
C LEU A 180 -6.07 13.68 2.38
N LEU A 181 -4.97 13.10 1.91
CA LEU A 181 -3.83 12.76 2.77
C LEU A 181 -3.17 14.01 3.34
N ARG A 182 -2.92 15.05 2.53
CA ARG A 182 -2.29 16.30 2.99
C ARG A 182 -3.12 17.07 4.01
N GLU A 183 -4.44 17.00 3.89
CA GLU A 183 -5.35 17.63 4.86
C GLU A 183 -5.41 16.88 6.21
N ASN A 184 -5.10 15.58 6.21
CA ASN A 184 -5.28 14.72 7.37
C ASN A 184 -3.99 14.31 8.07
N PHE A 185 -2.81 14.48 7.45
CA PHE A 185 -1.51 14.14 8.01
C PHE A 185 -0.52 15.30 7.90
N LYS A 186 0.32 15.46 8.93
CA LYS A 186 1.32 16.55 8.99
C LYS A 186 2.39 16.42 7.91
N ARG A 187 2.71 15.19 7.52
CA ARG A 187 3.71 14.86 6.51
C ARG A 187 3.15 13.78 5.59
N VAL A 188 3.36 13.96 4.29
CA VAL A 188 3.06 12.98 3.25
C VAL A 188 4.26 12.90 2.33
N VAL A 189 4.75 11.70 2.07
CA VAL A 189 5.87 11.46 1.15
C VAL A 189 5.28 11.05 -0.20
N LEU A 190 5.65 11.78 -1.25
CA LEU A 190 5.24 11.49 -2.62
C LEU A 190 6.45 11.00 -3.42
N ILE A 191 6.36 9.79 -3.96
CA ILE A 191 7.41 9.16 -4.76
C ILE A 191 6.92 9.03 -6.19
N LYS A 192 7.58 9.70 -7.12
CA LYS A 192 7.26 9.55 -8.55
C LYS A 192 7.77 8.19 -9.06
N TYR A 193 6.90 7.47 -9.76
CA TYR A 193 7.25 6.20 -10.42
C TYR A 193 8.34 6.41 -11.47
N GLN A 194 9.35 5.57 -11.42
CA GLN A 194 10.48 5.53 -12.34
C GLN A 194 11.10 4.13 -12.35
N ASN A 195 12.12 3.93 -13.17
CA ASN A 195 12.91 2.70 -13.12
C ASN A 195 13.56 2.54 -11.73
N ASN A 196 13.77 1.29 -11.32
CA ASN A 196 14.35 0.93 -10.02
C ASN A 196 13.59 1.51 -8.82
N MET A 197 12.28 1.24 -8.77
CA MET A 197 11.40 1.77 -7.72
C MET A 197 11.79 1.33 -6.31
N VAL A 198 12.40 0.14 -6.15
CA VAL A 198 12.85 -0.31 -4.82
C VAL A 198 13.94 0.61 -4.30
N ALA A 199 14.98 0.90 -5.08
CA ALA A 199 16.04 1.81 -4.67
C ALA A 199 15.49 3.24 -4.44
N ARG A 200 14.58 3.71 -5.31
CA ARG A 200 13.92 5.01 -5.15
C ARG A 200 13.11 5.11 -3.87
N PHE A 201 12.34 4.06 -3.55
CA PHE A 201 11.57 3.99 -2.31
C PHE A 201 12.48 4.01 -1.08
N LEU A 202 13.54 3.20 -1.07
CA LEU A 202 14.46 3.08 0.04
C LEU A 202 15.29 4.36 0.27
N SER A 203 15.55 5.13 -0.79
CA SER A 203 16.25 6.42 -0.67
C SER A 203 15.50 7.44 0.18
N GLU A 204 14.16 7.34 0.29
CA GLU A 204 13.37 8.19 1.22
C GLU A 204 13.70 7.91 2.70
N PHE A 205 14.32 6.77 2.98
CA PHE A 205 14.79 6.34 4.30
C PHE A 205 16.31 6.40 4.45
N ASN A 206 17.02 7.04 3.49
CA ASN A 206 18.48 7.10 3.41
C ASN A 206 19.15 5.72 3.29
N ILE A 207 18.46 4.72 2.77
CA ILE A 207 19.00 3.39 2.50
C ILE A 207 19.41 3.32 1.04
N GLN A 208 20.69 3.02 0.79
CA GLN A 208 21.23 2.80 -0.55
C GLN A 208 21.26 1.30 -0.87
N VAL A 209 20.82 0.94 -2.08
CA VAL A 209 20.85 -0.44 -2.57
C VAL A 209 21.58 -0.45 -3.90
N GLU A 210 22.68 -1.20 -3.97
CA GLU A 210 23.59 -1.24 -5.13
C GLU A 210 23.05 -2.05 -6.32
N ARG A 211 22.04 -2.91 -6.12
CA ARG A 211 21.50 -3.80 -7.18
C ARG A 211 20.06 -3.44 -7.52
N GLU A 212 19.75 -3.50 -8.81
CA GLU A 212 18.36 -3.48 -9.29
C GLU A 212 17.63 -4.70 -8.74
N TYR A 213 16.58 -4.45 -7.93
CA TYR A 213 15.69 -5.47 -7.42
C TYR A 213 14.35 -5.34 -8.16
N GLU A 214 14.16 -6.13 -9.19
CA GLU A 214 12.91 -6.14 -9.95
C GLU A 214 12.41 -7.58 -10.11
N LEU A 215 11.36 -7.94 -9.38
CA LEU A 215 10.75 -9.28 -9.44
C LEU A 215 10.16 -9.65 -10.81
N ASN A 216 9.80 -8.66 -11.62
CA ASN A 216 9.08 -8.89 -12.87
C ASN A 216 9.95 -8.92 -14.13
N LYS A 217 11.25 -8.67 -14.05
CA LYS A 217 12.15 -8.77 -15.21
C LYS A 217 12.72 -10.18 -15.44
N THR A 218 12.74 -11.02 -14.41
CA THR A 218 13.31 -12.38 -14.49
C THR A 218 12.50 -13.33 -15.38
N PHE A 219 11.18 -13.10 -15.51
CA PHE A 219 10.31 -13.94 -16.35
C PHE A 219 10.42 -13.71 -17.86
N ALA A 220 10.99 -12.59 -18.28
CA ALA A 220 11.16 -12.29 -19.71
C ALA A 220 12.42 -12.93 -20.34
N LEU A 221 13.42 -13.28 -19.53
CA LEU A 221 14.69 -13.82 -20.01
C LEU A 221 14.75 -15.36 -20.06
N GLU A 222 13.80 -16.07 -19.43
CA GLU A 222 13.77 -17.54 -19.44
C GLU A 222 12.90 -18.14 -20.55
N GLN A 223 12.21 -17.31 -21.35
CA GLN A 223 11.38 -17.78 -22.47
C GLN A 223 12.09 -17.69 -23.85
N GLU A 224 13.34 -17.22 -23.90
CA GLU A 224 14.15 -17.15 -25.15
C GLU A 224 15.31 -18.15 -25.20
N LYS A 225 15.18 -19.32 -24.54
CA LYS A 225 16.14 -20.42 -24.72
C LYS A 225 15.48 -21.70 -25.15
#